data_130cc347b50557e4b814abb070bc1bd4
#
_entry.id   130cc347b50557e4b814abb070bc1bd4
#
_cell.length_a   1.000
_cell.length_b   1.000
_cell.length_c   1.000
_cell.angle_alpha   90.00
_cell.angle_beta   90.00
_cell.angle_gamma   90.00
#
_symmetry.space_group_name_H-M   'P 1'
#
loop_
_entity.id
_entity.type
_entity.pdbx_description
1 polymer ?
#
loop_
_entity_poly.entity_id
_entity_poly.type
_entity_poly.pdbx_seq_one_letter_code
_entity_poly.pdbx_strand_id
1 'polypeptide(L)'
;MTRRHFVASAGASVLGATLLRPDLIAGAEANSKIDIGLIGCGGRGKWIADLFVKNGNYNLVALADYFQDRVDEAGGKFGVPANRRFTGVYGYRKLLEQKLDAVVIESPPYFHPMQAADAVEAGKHVYCAKPIAVDVPGCLTIEESGRRASAEKLC
;
A
#
# COMPACT_ATOMS: atom_id res chain seq x y z
N MET A 1 -13.75 46.54 -31.01
CA MET A 1 -12.56 45.67 -30.69
C MET A 1 -11.66 45.65 -31.92
N THR A 2 -10.45 46.17 -31.80
CA THR A 2 -9.52 46.20 -32.95
C THR A 2 -8.72 44.90 -33.03
N ARG A 3 -8.29 44.48 -34.22
CA ARG A 3 -7.50 43.28 -34.48
C ARG A 3 -6.26 43.17 -33.58
N ARG A 4 -5.69 44.29 -33.13
CA ARG A 4 -4.55 44.33 -32.18
C ARG A 4 -4.88 43.82 -30.80
N HIS A 5 -6.09 44.05 -30.27
CA HIS A 5 -6.49 43.57 -28.95
C HIS A 5 -6.77 42.06 -28.95
N PHE A 6 -7.23 41.50 -30.07
CA PHE A 6 -7.44 40.05 -30.19
C PHE A 6 -6.12 39.26 -30.19
N VAL A 7 -5.10 39.74 -30.90
CA VAL A 7 -3.78 39.11 -30.94
C VAL A 7 -3.07 39.19 -29.56
N ALA A 8 -3.22 40.29 -28.84
CA ALA A 8 -2.63 40.43 -27.51
C ALA A 8 -3.29 39.50 -26.48
N SER A 9 -4.63 39.29 -26.55
CA SER A 9 -5.33 38.38 -25.64
C SER A 9 -5.07 36.89 -25.96
N ALA A 10 -4.87 36.53 -27.24
CA ALA A 10 -4.49 35.18 -27.66
C ALA A 10 -3.04 34.84 -27.25
N GLY A 11 -2.12 35.79 -27.28
CA GLY A 11 -0.73 35.61 -26.83
C GLY A 11 -0.60 35.38 -25.34
N ALA A 12 -1.43 36.04 -24.51
CA ALA A 12 -1.44 35.85 -23.08
C ALA A 12 -1.99 34.45 -22.65
N SER A 13 -2.94 33.91 -23.42
CA SER A 13 -3.52 32.59 -23.17
C SER A 13 -2.56 31.44 -23.53
N VAL A 14 -1.72 31.61 -24.51
CA VAL A 14 -0.71 30.63 -24.94
C VAL A 14 0.48 30.59 -23.95
N LEU A 15 0.88 31.74 -23.38
CA LEU A 15 1.92 31.80 -22.35
C LEU A 15 1.47 31.20 -21.03
N GLY A 16 0.19 31.20 -20.69
CA GLY A 16 -0.36 30.55 -19.53
C GLY A 16 -0.36 29.00 -19.60
N ALA A 17 -0.46 28.45 -20.83
CA ALA A 17 -0.45 27.00 -21.03
C ALA A 17 0.97 26.37 -21.03
N THR A 18 2.00 27.17 -21.26
CA THR A 18 3.41 26.69 -21.28
C THR A 18 4.09 26.71 -19.91
N LEU A 19 3.40 27.16 -18.86
CA LEU A 19 3.89 27.13 -17.47
C LEU A 19 3.50 25.87 -16.68
N LEU A 20 2.89 24.88 -17.35
CA LEU A 20 2.81 23.53 -16.79
C LEU A 20 4.23 22.93 -16.84
N ARG A 21 4.92 23.02 -15.72
CA ARG A 21 6.26 22.47 -15.58
C ARG A 21 6.24 20.97 -15.88
N PRO A 22 7.12 20.45 -16.78
CA PRO A 22 7.22 19.03 -17.08
C PRO A 22 7.49 18.18 -15.84
N ASP A 23 8.14 18.75 -14.81
CA ASP A 23 8.40 18.15 -13.51
C ASP A 23 7.11 17.89 -12.69
N LEU A 24 6.02 18.64 -12.92
CA LEU A 24 4.71 18.36 -12.31
C LEU A 24 3.99 17.18 -12.99
N ILE A 25 4.30 16.92 -14.26
CA ILE A 25 3.75 15.79 -15.01
C ILE A 25 4.57 14.51 -14.70
N ALA A 26 5.89 14.63 -14.59
CA ALA A 26 6.77 13.53 -14.16
C ALA A 26 6.47 13.09 -12.71
N GLY A 27 6.01 14.00 -11.84
CA GLY A 27 5.53 13.68 -10.50
C GLY A 27 4.26 12.82 -10.46
N ALA A 28 3.44 12.84 -11.51
CA ALA A 28 2.22 12.02 -11.58
C ALA A 28 2.51 10.52 -11.75
N GLU A 29 3.56 10.13 -12.50
CA GLU A 29 3.97 8.73 -12.62
C GLU A 29 4.63 8.21 -11.34
N ALA A 30 5.44 9.01 -10.66
CA ALA A 30 6.05 8.64 -9.38
C ALA A 30 5.02 8.54 -8.25
N ASN A 31 3.90 9.28 -8.34
CA ASN A 31 2.78 9.24 -7.38
C ASN A 31 1.71 8.19 -7.73
N SER A 32 1.84 7.46 -8.83
CA SER A 32 0.85 6.45 -9.26
C SER A 32 1.09 5.07 -8.66
N LYS A 33 2.21 4.84 -7.97
CA LYS A 33 2.50 3.56 -7.32
C LYS A 33 1.76 3.43 -6.00
N ILE A 34 1.26 2.23 -5.76
CA ILE A 34 0.57 1.85 -4.53
C ILE A 34 1.61 1.48 -3.47
N ASP A 35 1.63 2.19 -2.36
CA ASP A 35 2.50 1.89 -1.23
C ASP A 35 1.91 0.73 -0.41
N ILE A 36 2.63 -0.38 -0.31
CA ILE A 36 2.19 -1.59 0.40
C ILE A 36 3.03 -1.91 1.62
N GLY A 37 2.38 -2.48 2.64
CA GLY A 37 3.03 -3.11 3.79
C GLY A 37 2.94 -4.63 3.73
N LEU A 38 4.00 -5.35 4.12
CA LEU A 38 3.99 -6.81 4.23
C LEU A 38 3.89 -7.23 5.69
N ILE A 39 2.90 -8.07 6.00
CA ILE A 39 2.72 -8.71 7.30
C ILE A 39 2.99 -10.20 7.13
N GLY A 40 4.09 -10.71 7.73
CA GLY A 40 4.59 -12.06 7.51
C GLY A 40 5.72 -12.09 6.50
N CYS A 41 6.97 -11.96 6.98
CA CYS A 41 8.20 -11.85 6.18
C CYS A 41 8.90 -13.21 5.93
N GLY A 42 8.20 -14.33 6.11
CA GLY A 42 8.70 -15.67 5.82
C GLY A 42 8.97 -15.89 4.33
N GLY A 43 9.36 -17.13 3.95
CA GLY A 43 9.67 -17.46 2.56
C GLY A 43 8.54 -17.12 1.58
N ARG A 44 7.29 -17.47 1.94
CA ARG A 44 6.11 -17.16 1.12
C ARG A 44 5.84 -15.66 1.04
N GLY A 45 5.89 -14.94 2.18
CA GLY A 45 5.67 -13.49 2.19
C GLY A 45 6.68 -12.75 1.33
N LYS A 46 7.97 -13.10 1.44
CA LYS A 46 9.02 -12.54 0.55
C LYS A 46 8.79 -12.85 -0.92
N TRP A 47 8.29 -14.04 -1.24
CA TRP A 47 7.98 -14.42 -2.62
C TRP A 47 6.80 -13.60 -3.18
N ILE A 48 5.70 -13.48 -2.44
CA ILE A 48 4.54 -12.68 -2.84
C ILE A 48 4.91 -11.20 -2.96
N ALA A 49 5.63 -10.64 -1.99
CA ALA A 49 6.11 -9.25 -2.06
C ALA A 49 6.98 -9.01 -3.30
N ASP A 50 7.82 -9.97 -3.68
CA ASP A 50 8.65 -9.89 -4.88
C ASP A 50 7.79 -9.81 -6.17
N LEU A 51 6.65 -10.50 -6.23
CA LEU A 51 5.72 -10.40 -7.35
C LEU A 51 5.08 -9.01 -7.43
N PHE A 52 4.66 -8.44 -6.30
CA PHE A 52 4.13 -7.07 -6.27
C PHE A 52 5.18 -6.05 -6.74
N VAL A 53 6.40 -6.13 -6.20
CA VAL A 53 7.48 -5.21 -6.57
C VAL A 53 7.86 -5.35 -8.05
N LYS A 54 7.94 -6.57 -8.59
CA LYS A 54 8.25 -6.84 -10.01
C LYS A 54 7.15 -6.37 -10.97
N ASN A 55 5.90 -6.27 -10.51
CA ASN A 55 4.82 -5.69 -11.30
C ASN A 55 5.10 -4.22 -11.67
N GLY A 56 5.88 -3.51 -10.86
CA GLY A 56 6.31 -2.13 -11.10
C GLY A 56 5.36 -1.05 -10.59
N ASN A 57 4.11 -1.40 -10.25
CA ASN A 57 3.09 -0.46 -9.77
C ASN A 57 2.99 -0.40 -8.23
N TYR A 58 3.84 -1.12 -7.52
CA TYR A 58 3.83 -1.20 -6.06
C TYR A 58 5.18 -0.86 -5.46
N ASN A 59 5.17 -0.14 -4.34
CA ASN A 59 6.32 0.10 -3.49
C ASN A 59 6.12 -0.66 -2.17
N LEU A 60 7.07 -1.52 -1.81
CA LEU A 60 7.07 -2.13 -0.48
C LEU A 60 7.73 -1.17 0.51
N VAL A 61 6.92 -0.56 1.38
CA VAL A 61 7.37 0.57 2.23
C VAL A 61 7.49 0.22 3.71
N ALA A 62 6.87 -0.87 4.17
CA ALA A 62 6.90 -1.29 5.58
C ALA A 62 6.81 -2.81 5.72
N LEU A 63 7.38 -3.36 6.80
CA LEU A 63 7.45 -4.78 7.08
C LEU A 63 7.04 -5.07 8.53
N ALA A 64 6.31 -6.18 8.74
CA ALA A 64 6.02 -6.71 10.06
C ALA A 64 6.11 -8.23 10.10
N ASP A 65 6.77 -8.78 11.10
CA ASP A 65 6.80 -10.22 11.41
C ASP A 65 6.98 -10.41 12.92
N TYR A 66 6.68 -11.59 13.41
CA TYR A 66 6.97 -11.92 14.79
C TYR A 66 8.49 -11.94 15.08
N PHE A 67 9.28 -12.46 14.13
CA PHE A 67 10.71 -12.68 14.26
C PHE A 67 11.54 -11.54 13.66
N GLN A 68 12.49 -11.02 14.43
CA GLN A 68 13.37 -9.92 14.02
C GLN A 68 14.23 -10.29 12.79
N ASP A 69 14.80 -11.47 12.80
CA ASP A 69 15.64 -11.97 11.70
C ASP A 69 14.92 -12.00 10.36
N ARG A 70 13.63 -12.39 10.34
CA ARG A 70 12.81 -12.38 9.12
C ARG A 70 12.52 -10.99 8.62
N VAL A 71 12.24 -10.06 9.51
CA VAL A 71 12.03 -8.65 9.15
C VAL A 71 13.30 -8.04 8.61
N ASP A 72 14.45 -8.33 9.21
CA ASP A 72 15.73 -7.79 8.78
C ASP A 72 16.18 -8.37 7.44
N GLU A 73 16.01 -9.68 7.22
CA GLU A 73 16.28 -10.32 5.94
C GLU A 73 15.41 -9.72 4.81
N ALA A 74 14.10 -9.59 5.06
CA ALA A 74 13.20 -8.98 4.08
C ALA A 74 13.52 -7.50 3.85
N GLY A 75 13.85 -6.77 4.92
CA GLY A 75 14.26 -5.38 4.85
C GLY A 75 15.53 -5.16 4.05
N GLY A 76 16.51 -6.04 4.20
CA GLY A 76 17.74 -6.04 3.39
C GLY A 76 17.44 -6.35 1.91
N LYS A 77 16.60 -7.36 1.65
CA LYS A 77 16.22 -7.76 0.29
C LYS A 77 15.49 -6.67 -0.49
N PHE A 78 14.55 -5.99 0.14
CA PHE A 78 13.66 -5.03 -0.52
C PHE A 78 14.05 -3.56 -0.29
N GLY A 79 15.12 -3.29 0.46
CA GLY A 79 15.56 -1.92 0.74
C GLY A 79 14.65 -1.15 1.70
N VAL A 80 13.82 -1.83 2.51
CA VAL A 80 12.97 -1.16 3.49
C VAL A 80 13.81 -0.72 4.69
N PRO A 81 13.78 0.57 5.09
CA PRO A 81 14.62 1.08 6.16
C PRO A 81 14.23 0.54 7.54
N ALA A 82 15.18 0.49 8.48
CA ALA A 82 14.99 -0.13 9.80
C ALA A 82 13.84 0.49 10.62
N ASN A 83 13.59 1.79 10.48
CA ASN A 83 12.52 2.50 11.17
C ASN A 83 11.11 2.17 10.62
N ARG A 84 11.03 1.36 9.55
CA ARG A 84 9.77 0.84 8.97
C ARG A 84 9.69 -0.69 9.04
N ARG A 85 10.48 -1.29 9.95
CA ARG A 85 10.51 -2.72 10.25
C ARG A 85 9.99 -2.94 11.64
N PHE A 86 8.91 -3.69 11.78
CA PHE A 86 8.20 -3.88 13.04
C PHE A 86 8.19 -5.35 13.43
N THR A 87 8.37 -5.65 14.73
CA THR A 87 8.44 -7.02 15.24
C THR A 87 7.44 -7.29 16.36
N GLY A 88 7.21 -8.58 16.63
CA GLY A 88 6.30 -9.06 17.66
C GLY A 88 4.87 -9.25 17.15
N VAL A 89 4.04 -9.89 17.99
CA VAL A 89 2.66 -10.28 17.66
C VAL A 89 1.81 -9.10 17.17
N TYR A 90 2.02 -7.92 17.74
CA TYR A 90 1.29 -6.70 17.41
C TYR A 90 2.11 -5.69 16.59
N GLY A 91 3.28 -6.11 16.10
CA GLY A 91 4.13 -5.24 15.25
C GLY A 91 3.39 -4.75 14.00
N TYR A 92 2.47 -5.54 13.46
CA TYR A 92 1.64 -5.15 12.31
C TYR A 92 0.78 -3.90 12.57
N ARG A 93 0.36 -3.60 13.82
CA ARG A 93 -0.40 -2.40 14.15
C ARG A 93 0.43 -1.13 13.91
N LYS A 94 1.71 -1.16 14.28
CA LYS A 94 2.65 -0.06 13.98
C LYS A 94 2.89 0.10 12.47
N LEU A 95 2.83 -1.00 11.72
CA LEU A 95 2.86 -0.97 10.26
C LEU A 95 1.61 -0.27 9.71
N LEU A 96 0.42 -0.57 10.24
CA LEU A 96 -0.84 0.06 9.83
C LEU A 96 -0.89 1.58 10.09
N GLU A 97 -0.16 2.07 11.09
CA GLU A 97 0.00 3.51 11.37
C GLU A 97 0.85 4.24 10.34
N GLN A 98 1.59 3.51 9.49
CA GLN A 98 2.41 4.11 8.46
C GLN A 98 1.56 4.64 7.30
N LYS A 99 2.12 5.63 6.57
CA LYS A 99 1.52 6.06 5.31
C LYS A 99 1.72 4.95 4.27
N LEU A 100 0.66 4.21 4.00
CA LEU A 100 0.56 3.17 2.98
C LEU A 100 -0.90 3.01 2.54
N ASP A 101 -1.11 2.45 1.35
CA ASP A 101 -2.41 2.28 0.73
C ASP A 101 -2.99 0.89 1.00
N ALA A 102 -2.13 -0.13 1.02
CA ALA A 102 -2.56 -1.51 1.13
C ALA A 102 -1.64 -2.36 2.00
N VAL A 103 -2.15 -3.50 2.48
CA VAL A 103 -1.37 -4.51 3.18
C VAL A 103 -1.47 -5.87 2.50
N VAL A 104 -0.36 -6.59 2.54
CA VAL A 104 -0.22 -7.97 2.08
C VAL A 104 -0.03 -8.84 3.32
N ILE A 105 -1.02 -9.68 3.64
CA ILE A 105 -1.04 -10.53 4.83
C ILE A 105 -0.63 -11.96 4.44
N GLU A 106 0.55 -12.39 4.87
CA GLU A 106 1.18 -13.68 4.65
C GLU A 106 1.65 -14.33 5.97
N SER A 107 1.08 -13.88 7.08
CA SER A 107 1.24 -14.46 8.41
C SER A 107 0.58 -15.85 8.50
N PRO A 108 0.74 -16.61 9.59
CA PRO A 108 -0.05 -17.82 9.81
C PRO A 108 -1.55 -17.53 9.83
N PRO A 109 -2.39 -18.44 9.25
CA PRO A 109 -3.84 -18.20 9.05
C PRO A 109 -4.63 -17.87 10.31
N TYR A 110 -4.15 -18.27 11.46
CA TYR A 110 -4.74 -17.93 12.76
C TYR A 110 -4.82 -16.41 12.98
N PHE A 111 -3.87 -15.65 12.46
CA PHE A 111 -3.81 -14.19 12.65
C PHE A 111 -4.54 -13.40 11.55
N HIS A 112 -4.88 -14.04 10.42
CA HIS A 112 -5.48 -13.36 9.28
C HIS A 112 -6.75 -12.58 9.63
N PRO A 113 -7.74 -13.14 10.37
CA PRO A 113 -8.99 -12.44 10.64
C PRO A 113 -8.79 -11.13 11.40
N MET A 114 -7.97 -11.16 12.45
CA MET A 114 -7.67 -9.98 13.24
C MET A 114 -6.88 -8.93 12.43
N GLN A 115 -5.86 -9.38 11.70
CA GLN A 115 -5.03 -8.46 10.91
C GLN A 115 -5.80 -7.83 9.76
N ALA A 116 -6.70 -8.57 9.10
CA ALA A 116 -7.55 -8.05 8.04
C ALA A 116 -8.57 -7.05 8.60
N ALA A 117 -9.21 -7.35 9.73
CA ALA A 117 -10.14 -6.45 10.38
C ALA A 117 -9.48 -5.13 10.80
N ASP A 118 -8.33 -5.20 11.48
CA ASP A 118 -7.56 -4.02 11.90
C ASP A 118 -7.08 -3.20 10.68
N ALA A 119 -6.73 -3.86 9.56
CA ALA A 119 -6.30 -3.18 8.33
C ALA A 119 -7.45 -2.42 7.65
N VAL A 120 -8.64 -3.04 7.55
CA VAL A 120 -9.85 -2.37 7.03
C VAL A 120 -10.24 -1.20 7.93
N GLU A 121 -10.19 -1.37 9.26
CA GLU A 121 -10.46 -0.29 10.21
C GLU A 121 -9.48 0.89 10.05
N ALA A 122 -8.22 0.60 9.70
CA ALA A 122 -7.20 1.60 9.38
C ALA A 122 -7.33 2.19 7.96
N GLY A 123 -8.40 1.86 7.21
CA GLY A 123 -8.65 2.36 5.86
C GLY A 123 -7.68 1.83 4.81
N LYS A 124 -7.18 0.59 4.96
CA LYS A 124 -6.22 -0.01 4.03
C LYS A 124 -6.88 -1.06 3.15
N HIS A 125 -6.48 -1.11 1.87
CA HIS A 125 -6.77 -2.26 1.02
C HIS A 125 -6.05 -3.51 1.54
N VAL A 126 -6.64 -4.69 1.39
CA VAL A 126 -6.14 -5.93 1.97
C VAL A 126 -6.00 -7.04 0.95
N TYR A 127 -4.77 -7.51 0.75
CA TYR A 127 -4.52 -8.82 0.17
C TYR A 127 -4.27 -9.81 1.31
N CYS A 128 -5.09 -10.84 1.44
CA CYS A 128 -4.96 -11.88 2.45
C CYS A 128 -4.70 -13.23 1.81
N ALA A 129 -3.65 -13.93 2.27
CA ALA A 129 -3.32 -15.26 1.78
C ALA A 129 -4.39 -16.30 2.16
N LYS A 130 -4.44 -17.37 1.38
CA LYS A 130 -5.22 -18.56 1.75
C LYS A 130 -4.42 -19.44 2.74
N PRO A 131 -5.10 -20.22 3.60
CA PRO A 131 -6.51 -20.13 3.98
C PRO A 131 -6.76 -18.85 4.78
N ILE A 132 -7.96 -18.29 4.62
CA ILE A 132 -8.29 -16.97 5.22
C ILE A 132 -8.46 -17.01 6.73
N ALA A 133 -8.73 -18.19 7.30
CA ALA A 133 -8.89 -18.43 8.73
C ALA A 133 -8.66 -19.91 9.05
N VAL A 134 -8.64 -20.27 10.31
CA VAL A 134 -8.50 -21.65 10.82
C VAL A 134 -9.80 -22.20 11.41
N ASP A 135 -10.81 -21.36 11.59
CA ASP A 135 -12.08 -21.72 12.22
C ASP A 135 -13.25 -20.90 11.66
N VAL A 136 -14.47 -21.28 12.05
CA VAL A 136 -15.71 -20.60 11.61
C VAL A 136 -15.79 -19.15 12.11
N PRO A 137 -15.52 -18.83 13.39
CA PRO A 137 -15.50 -17.45 13.86
C PRO A 137 -14.55 -16.56 13.05
N GLY A 138 -13.37 -17.05 12.72
CA GLY A 138 -12.41 -16.33 11.88
C GLY A 138 -12.95 -16.09 10.47
N CYS A 139 -13.62 -17.08 9.84
CA CYS A 139 -14.25 -16.89 8.54
C CYS A 139 -15.35 -15.81 8.59
N LEU A 140 -16.17 -15.79 9.64
CA LEU A 140 -17.20 -14.75 9.81
C LEU A 140 -16.58 -13.35 10.03
N THR A 141 -15.47 -13.27 10.74
CA THR A 141 -14.72 -12.00 10.89
C THR A 141 -14.20 -11.50 9.55
N ILE A 142 -13.66 -12.38 8.70
CA ILE A 142 -13.20 -12.00 7.35
C ILE A 142 -14.38 -11.55 6.48
N GLU A 143 -15.52 -12.26 6.53
CA GLU A 143 -16.73 -11.88 5.79
C GLU A 143 -17.21 -10.47 6.19
N GLU A 144 -17.28 -10.20 7.49
CA GLU A 144 -17.67 -8.87 8.00
C GLU A 144 -16.68 -7.78 7.58
N SER A 145 -15.38 -8.07 7.68
CA SER A 145 -14.33 -7.15 7.22
C SER A 145 -14.46 -6.84 5.72
N GLY A 146 -14.78 -7.87 4.90
CA GLY A 146 -15.01 -7.68 3.46
C GLY A 146 -16.25 -6.83 3.16
N ARG A 147 -17.34 -6.98 3.94
CA ARG A 147 -18.53 -6.11 3.81
C ARG A 147 -18.21 -4.66 4.14
N ARG A 148 -17.46 -4.41 5.23
CA ARG A 148 -17.00 -3.06 5.60
C ARG A 148 -16.08 -2.47 4.53
N ALA A 149 -15.08 -3.22 4.08
CA ALA A 149 -14.18 -2.80 3.02
C ALA A 149 -14.95 -2.33 1.77
N SER A 150 -15.93 -3.14 1.33
CA SER A 150 -16.76 -2.80 0.16
C SER A 150 -17.55 -1.51 0.38
N ALA A 151 -18.11 -1.28 1.57
CA ALA A 151 -18.85 -0.06 1.90
C ALA A 151 -17.94 1.19 1.89
N GLU A 152 -16.67 1.03 2.28
CA GLU A 152 -15.66 2.07 2.31
C GLU A 152 -14.86 2.19 0.99
N LYS A 153 -15.24 1.45 -0.05
CA LYS A 153 -14.56 1.37 -1.37
C LYS A 153 -13.11 0.85 -1.28
N LEU A 154 -12.85 0.01 -0.31
CA LEU A 154 -11.61 -0.76 -0.18
C LEU A 154 -11.76 -2.13 -0.88
N CYS A 155 -10.60 -2.73 -1.24
CA CYS A 155 -10.52 -4.10 -1.79
C CYS A 155 -9.90 -5.03 -0.74
#